data_70696205c72fca3d77f901c0119143db
#
_entry.id   70696205c72fca3d77f901c0119143db
#
_cell.length_a   1.000
_cell.length_b   1.000
_cell.length_c   1.000
_cell.angle_alpha   90.00
_cell.angle_beta   90.00
_cell.angle_gamma   90.00
#
_symmetry.space_group_name_H-M   'P 1'
#
loop_
_entity.id
_entity.type
_entity.pdbx_description
1 polymer ?
#
loop_
_entity_poly.entity_id
_entity_poly.type
_entity_poly.pdbx_seq_one_letter_code
_entity_poly.pdbx_strand_id
1 'polypeptide(L)'
;MSRGLGDVYKRQVTIIKKLGKDDAIYGLGDKPGCLNKRGYSYVNWNTDDPAPHVDSFKSLYKSIPFFIVLGDEYCYGIFADNTYKTTFDFGYENTDYYFVEHEKGELDYYFMPGNDMAEVVGLYTSLTGTTPLYQRWIYGSHQSRWGYYTQDEVLDIADKFRELDIPCDVIHMDIDYMNGYRVFTFDDKKFPDVKGLSEKLADRGVKLISIIDPGVKKDEDYFMYKEGMEMDAFAHDTDGSVYENAVWPGTSVFPDFTKQSVRSWWGDKTKILLEHGISGIWNDMNEPASFNGPLPDDVQFEYGAHEKVHNIYGHFMAKATYEGLAKNDGGKRPFVLTRAAYAGSQKYCGGWTGDNHSIWAHIALSLEQVCNLSVSGLAMCGSDIGGFGSDTTPELLVRFYEAAVFVPFFRNHSAMGTRRQEPWQFDETTIDAVRKTVKLRYRFIPYIYDLAHECEKTGAPIVRPLVYEYPADKHVRNISDEYMLGSFVLVAPVIAPGKEAREVYLPDGDWYDYYTGEKYSGGRYILADAPLDKVPVFIKAGAIIPVADGEIRSTEDITEDKISILTYPGKGSFVHYQDDNETFAYRDGAYNAVEYTLDGDKLEKKVLHKGL
;
A
#
# COMPACT_ATOMS: atom_id res chain seq x y z
N MET A 1 -17.22 -18.97 -48.95
CA MET A 1 -17.17 -17.58 -48.46
C MET A 1 -17.42 -17.59 -46.97
N SER A 2 -16.36 -17.52 -46.20
CA SER A 2 -16.43 -17.47 -44.73
C SER A 2 -16.63 -16.02 -44.30
N ARG A 3 -17.85 -15.61 -44.01
CA ARG A 3 -18.18 -14.28 -43.49
C ARG A 3 -18.48 -14.25 -42.00
N GLY A 4 -18.15 -15.30 -41.25
CA GLY A 4 -18.52 -15.41 -39.83
C GLY A 4 -17.37 -15.33 -38.81
N LEU A 5 -16.12 -15.46 -39.24
CA LEU A 5 -14.97 -15.47 -38.30
C LEU A 5 -14.17 -14.17 -38.26
N GLY A 6 -14.40 -13.22 -39.18
CA GLY A 6 -13.67 -11.96 -39.25
C GLY A 6 -14.09 -10.88 -38.26
N ASP A 7 -15.30 -10.94 -37.71
CA ASP A 7 -15.84 -9.87 -36.85
C ASP A 7 -15.55 -10.08 -35.37
N VAL A 8 -15.27 -11.31 -34.92
CA VAL A 8 -14.94 -11.62 -33.54
C VAL A 8 -13.52 -11.13 -33.18
N TYR A 9 -12.59 -11.19 -34.12
CA TYR A 9 -11.18 -10.76 -33.92
C TYR A 9 -10.92 -9.27 -34.14
N LYS A 10 -11.87 -8.51 -34.64
CA LYS A 10 -11.70 -7.06 -34.92
C LYS A 10 -11.76 -6.14 -33.68
N ARG A 11 -11.99 -6.68 -32.50
CA ARG A 11 -12.11 -5.88 -31.26
C ARG A 11 -10.90 -6.00 -30.33
N GLN A 12 -10.05 -7.00 -30.53
CA GLN A 12 -8.81 -7.16 -29.77
C GLN A 12 -7.70 -6.30 -30.35
N VAL A 13 -6.93 -5.67 -29.49
CA VAL A 13 -5.78 -4.85 -29.87
C VAL A 13 -4.55 -5.36 -29.12
N THR A 14 -3.52 -5.73 -29.88
CA THR A 14 -2.32 -6.37 -29.32
C THR A 14 -1.06 -5.58 -29.66
N ILE A 15 -0.22 -5.33 -28.68
CA ILE A 15 1.16 -4.84 -28.83
C ILE A 15 2.08 -6.04 -28.65
N ILE A 16 2.93 -6.33 -29.64
CA ILE A 16 3.96 -7.38 -29.53
C ILE A 16 5.33 -6.71 -29.66
N LYS A 17 6.24 -7.03 -28.74
CA LYS A 17 7.61 -6.52 -28.78
C LYS A 17 8.60 -7.61 -28.46
N LYS A 18 9.74 -7.61 -29.16
CA LYS A 18 10.85 -8.53 -28.90
C LYS A 18 11.33 -8.39 -27.46
N LEU A 19 11.59 -9.51 -26.82
CA LEU A 19 12.18 -9.61 -25.48
C LEU A 19 13.65 -10.02 -25.63
N GLY A 20 14.55 -9.22 -25.07
CA GLY A 20 15.98 -9.52 -25.02
C GLY A 20 16.24 -10.72 -24.09
N LYS A 21 17.34 -11.45 -24.34
CA LYS A 21 17.66 -12.67 -23.58
C LYS A 21 17.75 -12.44 -22.07
N ASP A 22 18.34 -11.29 -21.68
CA ASP A 22 18.64 -10.95 -20.28
C ASP A 22 17.73 -9.82 -19.75
N ASP A 23 16.63 -9.49 -20.47
CA ASP A 23 15.67 -8.49 -20.03
C ASP A 23 14.98 -8.95 -18.74
N ALA A 24 14.85 -8.04 -17.78
CA ALA A 24 14.04 -8.18 -16.59
C ALA A 24 12.82 -7.26 -16.70
N ILE A 25 11.69 -7.67 -16.11
CA ILE A 25 10.44 -6.92 -16.16
C ILE A 25 9.89 -6.74 -14.75
N TYR A 26 9.52 -5.50 -14.39
CA TYR A 26 9.00 -5.12 -13.08
C TYR A 26 7.72 -4.32 -13.20
N GLY A 27 6.92 -4.26 -12.14
CA GLY A 27 5.68 -3.47 -12.12
C GLY A 27 4.41 -4.30 -12.13
N LEU A 28 3.35 -3.81 -12.77
CA LEU A 28 1.97 -4.31 -12.74
C LEU A 28 1.30 -4.32 -11.35
N GLY A 29 1.87 -3.63 -10.38
CA GLY A 29 1.31 -3.56 -9.03
C GLY A 29 1.49 -4.86 -8.22
N ASP A 30 0.41 -5.36 -7.62
CA ASP A 30 0.42 -6.48 -6.65
C ASP A 30 0.27 -7.87 -7.28
N LYS A 31 0.66 -8.06 -8.53
CA LYS A 31 0.60 -9.38 -9.16
C LYS A 31 1.51 -10.39 -8.43
N PRO A 32 1.07 -11.66 -8.25
CA PRO A 32 1.87 -12.68 -7.56
C PRO A 32 3.09 -13.12 -8.38
N GLY A 33 3.89 -14.04 -7.83
CA GLY A 33 5.14 -14.51 -8.43
C GLY A 33 6.31 -13.59 -8.16
N CYS A 34 7.51 -13.97 -8.62
CA CYS A 34 8.76 -13.29 -8.31
C CYS A 34 8.74 -11.79 -8.64
N LEU A 35 9.65 -11.02 -8.03
CA LEU A 35 9.83 -9.60 -8.30
C LEU A 35 10.00 -9.33 -9.81
N ASN A 36 10.88 -10.08 -10.47
CA ASN A 36 11.02 -10.06 -11.93
C ASN A 36 9.89 -10.85 -12.59
N LYS A 37 9.04 -10.17 -13.32
CA LYS A 37 7.85 -10.73 -13.95
C LYS A 37 8.10 -11.46 -15.28
N ARG A 38 9.36 -11.56 -15.74
CA ARG A 38 9.70 -12.35 -16.93
C ARG A 38 9.30 -13.82 -16.75
N GLY A 39 8.67 -14.40 -17.78
CA GLY A 39 8.16 -15.76 -17.77
C GLY A 39 6.77 -15.93 -17.17
N TYR A 40 6.13 -14.85 -16.76
CA TYR A 40 4.75 -14.85 -16.24
C TYR A 40 3.76 -14.26 -17.26
N SER A 41 2.50 -14.61 -17.09
CA SER A 41 1.37 -13.99 -17.80
C SER A 41 0.31 -13.58 -16.81
N TYR A 42 -0.19 -12.33 -16.92
CA TYR A 42 -1.15 -11.73 -15.99
C TYR A 42 -2.34 -11.13 -16.72
N VAL A 43 -3.43 -10.94 -15.97
CA VAL A 43 -4.62 -10.25 -16.43
C VAL A 43 -4.89 -9.07 -15.50
N ASN A 44 -5.06 -7.90 -16.08
CA ASN A 44 -5.62 -6.76 -15.36
C ASN A 44 -7.14 -6.85 -15.38
N TRP A 45 -7.66 -7.33 -14.28
CA TRP A 45 -9.07 -7.42 -13.95
C TRP A 45 -9.16 -7.50 -12.43
N ASN A 46 -9.62 -6.46 -11.78
CA ASN A 46 -9.68 -6.40 -10.32
C ASN A 46 -10.48 -7.57 -9.78
N THR A 47 -9.87 -8.41 -8.95
CA THR A 47 -10.45 -9.67 -8.52
C THR A 47 -10.33 -9.82 -7.02
N ASP A 48 -11.46 -9.99 -6.34
CA ASP A 48 -11.52 -10.44 -4.97
C ASP A 48 -11.33 -11.96 -4.94
N ASP A 49 -10.17 -12.40 -4.47
CA ASP A 49 -9.86 -13.83 -4.31
C ASP A 49 -9.31 -14.08 -2.90
N PRO A 50 -10.15 -14.62 -2.00
CA PRO A 50 -9.76 -14.90 -0.61
C PRO A 50 -8.98 -16.20 -0.44
N ALA A 51 -8.70 -16.95 -1.52
CA ALA A 51 -7.87 -18.14 -1.45
C ALA A 51 -6.39 -17.78 -1.22
N PRO A 52 -5.55 -18.70 -0.68
CA PRO A 52 -4.12 -18.44 -0.59
C PRO A 52 -3.51 -18.12 -1.96
N HIS A 53 -2.95 -16.91 -2.09
CA HIS A 53 -2.39 -16.43 -3.35
C HIS A 53 -1.15 -17.26 -3.74
N VAL A 54 -1.11 -17.71 -4.97
CA VAL A 54 -0.02 -18.51 -5.55
C VAL A 54 0.42 -17.93 -6.89
N ASP A 55 1.60 -18.28 -7.34
CA ASP A 55 2.22 -17.77 -8.58
C ASP A 55 1.39 -17.97 -9.84
N SER A 56 0.48 -18.95 -9.84
CA SER A 56 -0.40 -19.21 -10.97
C SER A 56 -1.60 -18.26 -11.07
N PHE A 57 -1.87 -17.45 -10.05
CA PHE A 57 -2.95 -16.46 -10.11
C PHE A 57 -2.63 -15.40 -11.16
N LYS A 58 -3.59 -15.12 -12.02
CA LYS A 58 -3.43 -14.15 -13.11
C LYS A 58 -3.88 -12.75 -12.72
N SER A 59 -4.83 -12.65 -11.79
CA SER A 59 -5.46 -11.41 -11.33
C SER A 59 -5.49 -11.37 -9.82
N LEU A 60 -5.38 -10.18 -9.25
CA LEU A 60 -5.67 -9.84 -7.86
C LEU A 60 -6.40 -8.48 -7.81
N TYR A 61 -6.47 -7.87 -6.67
CA TYR A 61 -7.33 -6.73 -6.33
C TYR A 61 -7.08 -5.45 -7.15
N LYS A 62 -5.89 -5.30 -7.77
CA LYS A 62 -5.49 -4.06 -8.46
C LYS A 62 -5.08 -4.31 -9.90
N SER A 63 -5.37 -3.31 -10.73
CA SER A 63 -5.00 -3.28 -12.14
C SER A 63 -4.20 -2.02 -12.44
N ILE A 64 -2.87 -2.13 -12.34
CA ILE A 64 -1.96 -1.02 -12.69
C ILE A 64 -1.23 -1.42 -13.98
N PRO A 65 -1.68 -0.94 -15.16
CA PRO A 65 -1.17 -1.41 -16.46
C PRO A 65 0.14 -0.71 -16.84
N PHE A 66 1.09 -0.67 -15.90
CA PHE A 66 2.42 -0.10 -16.06
C PHE A 66 3.49 -1.12 -15.70
N PHE A 67 4.48 -1.26 -16.58
CA PHE A 67 5.64 -2.11 -16.34
C PHE A 67 6.92 -1.48 -16.90
N ILE A 68 8.05 -1.92 -16.36
CA ILE A 68 9.39 -1.46 -16.71
C ILE A 68 10.17 -2.63 -17.29
N VAL A 69 10.82 -2.44 -18.43
CA VAL A 69 11.76 -3.38 -19.03
C VAL A 69 13.17 -2.85 -18.83
N LEU A 70 14.00 -3.64 -18.15
CA LEU A 70 15.40 -3.36 -17.89
C LEU A 70 16.27 -4.36 -18.66
N GLY A 71 16.91 -3.91 -19.71
CA GLY A 71 17.96 -4.62 -20.46
C GLY A 71 19.36 -4.27 -19.95
N ASP A 72 20.39 -4.70 -20.69
CA ASP A 72 21.78 -4.37 -20.36
C ASP A 72 22.17 -2.95 -20.76
N GLU A 73 21.57 -2.43 -21.83
CA GLU A 73 21.92 -1.12 -22.42
C GLU A 73 20.70 -0.18 -22.51
N TYR A 74 19.56 -0.56 -21.95
CA TYR A 74 18.32 0.24 -22.01
C TYR A 74 17.40 -0.02 -20.82
N CYS A 75 16.65 1.02 -20.48
CA CYS A 75 15.55 0.95 -19.54
C CYS A 75 14.36 1.72 -20.14
N TYR A 76 13.18 1.16 -20.10
CA TYR A 76 11.97 1.86 -20.51
C TYR A 76 10.74 1.35 -19.79
N GLY A 77 9.75 2.22 -19.63
CA GLY A 77 8.41 1.89 -19.14
C GLY A 77 7.38 1.86 -20.26
N ILE A 78 6.38 1.03 -20.08
CA ILE A 78 5.14 1.04 -20.88
C ILE A 78 3.97 1.21 -19.91
N PHE A 79 3.19 2.26 -20.12
CA PHE A 79 1.87 2.41 -19.51
C PHE A 79 0.81 2.20 -20.60
N ALA A 80 0.02 1.14 -20.49
CA ALA A 80 -1.05 0.80 -21.42
C ALA A 80 -2.36 1.40 -20.89
N ASP A 81 -2.74 2.59 -21.40
CA ASP A 81 -3.90 3.34 -20.89
C ASP A 81 -5.21 2.80 -21.46
N ASN A 82 -5.62 1.65 -20.97
CA ASN A 82 -6.86 0.99 -21.36
C ASN A 82 -7.51 0.33 -20.14
N THR A 83 -8.76 0.69 -19.85
CA THR A 83 -9.48 0.25 -18.65
C THR A 83 -10.16 -1.10 -18.78
N TYR A 84 -10.28 -1.63 -20.00
CA TYR A 84 -10.83 -2.96 -20.25
C TYR A 84 -9.90 -4.05 -19.75
N LYS A 85 -10.41 -5.26 -19.71
CA LYS A 85 -9.62 -6.44 -19.37
C LYS A 85 -8.43 -6.57 -20.31
N THR A 86 -7.23 -6.67 -19.73
CA THR A 86 -5.97 -6.64 -20.46
C THR A 86 -5.07 -7.78 -20.02
N THR A 87 -4.56 -8.53 -20.98
CA THR A 87 -3.55 -9.59 -20.76
C THR A 87 -2.15 -9.03 -21.01
N PHE A 88 -1.26 -9.31 -20.07
CA PHE A 88 0.18 -9.07 -20.16
C PHE A 88 0.91 -10.39 -20.16
N ASP A 89 1.57 -10.75 -21.25
CA ASP A 89 2.42 -11.94 -21.35
C ASP A 89 3.88 -11.51 -21.48
N PHE A 90 4.69 -11.86 -20.50
CA PHE A 90 6.10 -11.46 -20.44
C PHE A 90 7.04 -12.60 -20.80
N GLY A 91 6.78 -13.27 -21.91
CA GLY A 91 7.57 -14.42 -22.36
C GLY A 91 7.10 -15.74 -21.76
N TYR A 92 5.87 -15.83 -21.28
CA TYR A 92 5.25 -17.06 -20.81
C TYR A 92 4.86 -17.97 -21.99
N GLU A 93 4.19 -17.40 -23.01
CA GLU A 93 3.84 -18.12 -24.22
C GLU A 93 5.08 -18.38 -25.09
N ASN A 94 5.93 -17.39 -25.26
CA ASN A 94 7.13 -17.47 -26.07
C ASN A 94 8.24 -16.57 -25.50
N THR A 95 9.40 -17.12 -25.23
CA THR A 95 10.54 -16.42 -24.60
C THR A 95 11.17 -15.30 -25.44
N ASP A 96 10.83 -15.21 -26.74
CA ASP A 96 11.43 -14.25 -27.67
C ASP A 96 10.69 -12.90 -27.74
N TYR A 97 9.46 -12.83 -27.18
CA TYR A 97 8.66 -11.62 -27.16
C TYR A 97 7.79 -11.51 -25.91
N TYR A 98 7.35 -10.32 -25.63
CA TYR A 98 6.22 -10.06 -24.75
C TYR A 98 5.06 -9.46 -25.55
N PHE A 99 3.84 -9.58 -25.03
CA PHE A 99 2.70 -8.88 -25.60
C PHE A 99 1.78 -8.30 -24.52
N VAL A 100 1.05 -7.25 -24.93
CA VAL A 100 -0.06 -6.65 -24.20
C VAL A 100 -1.28 -6.71 -25.10
N GLU A 101 -2.34 -7.36 -24.62
CA GLU A 101 -3.57 -7.58 -25.38
C GLU A 101 -4.77 -7.03 -24.63
N HIS A 102 -5.45 -6.08 -25.23
CA HIS A 102 -6.73 -5.54 -24.73
C HIS A 102 -7.91 -6.29 -25.36
N GLU A 103 -8.85 -6.76 -24.54
CA GLU A 103 -10.07 -7.42 -25.05
C GLU A 103 -10.93 -6.43 -25.86
N LYS A 104 -10.94 -5.15 -25.48
CA LYS A 104 -11.70 -4.07 -26.15
C LYS A 104 -10.99 -2.72 -25.97
N GLY A 105 -11.55 -1.68 -26.56
CA GLY A 105 -11.05 -0.31 -26.46
C GLY A 105 -10.06 0.03 -27.56
N GLU A 106 -9.35 1.13 -27.35
CA GLU A 106 -8.36 1.66 -28.28
C GLU A 106 -6.94 1.26 -27.87
N LEU A 107 -6.01 1.33 -28.81
CA LEU A 107 -4.59 1.20 -28.53
C LEU A 107 -4.06 2.57 -28.10
N ASP A 108 -4.06 2.80 -26.81
CA ASP A 108 -3.43 3.97 -26.20
C ASP A 108 -2.35 3.50 -25.22
N TYR A 109 -1.12 3.94 -25.43
CA TYR A 109 -0.02 3.64 -24.52
C TYR A 109 1.06 4.72 -24.55
N TYR A 110 1.74 4.85 -23.42
CA TYR A 110 2.87 5.76 -23.25
C TYR A 110 4.15 4.94 -23.18
N PHE A 111 5.10 5.30 -24.05
CA PHE A 111 6.47 4.77 -24.01
C PHE A 111 7.36 5.77 -23.28
N MET A 112 8.00 5.33 -22.22
CA MET A 112 8.79 6.15 -21.29
C MET A 112 10.25 5.68 -21.29
N PRO A 113 11.12 6.21 -22.17
CA PRO A 113 12.54 5.86 -22.17
C PRO A 113 13.25 6.51 -20.98
N GLY A 114 14.13 5.79 -20.32
CA GLY A 114 14.98 6.29 -19.24
C GLY A 114 16.36 5.64 -19.23
N ASN A 115 17.29 6.23 -18.50
CA ASN A 115 18.62 5.67 -18.28
C ASN A 115 18.58 4.54 -17.24
N ASP A 116 17.62 4.61 -16.31
CA ASP A 116 17.41 3.67 -15.22
C ASP A 116 15.93 3.61 -14.80
N MET A 117 15.64 2.79 -13.81
CA MET A 117 14.29 2.65 -13.29
C MET A 117 13.79 3.91 -12.59
N ALA A 118 14.67 4.69 -11.96
CA ALA A 118 14.27 5.90 -11.22
C ALA A 118 13.71 6.96 -12.19
N GLU A 119 14.40 7.16 -13.33
CA GLU A 119 13.92 8.07 -14.37
C GLU A 119 12.58 7.62 -14.96
N VAL A 120 12.44 6.32 -15.23
CA VAL A 120 11.19 5.74 -15.77
C VAL A 120 10.03 5.90 -14.79
N VAL A 121 10.23 5.62 -13.51
CA VAL A 121 9.21 5.81 -12.46
C VAL A 121 8.85 7.30 -12.32
N GLY A 122 9.86 8.19 -12.38
CA GLY A 122 9.63 9.64 -12.38
C GLY A 122 8.79 10.11 -13.56
N LEU A 123 9.04 9.61 -14.79
CA LEU A 123 8.22 9.91 -15.97
C LEU A 123 6.78 9.39 -15.80
N TYR A 124 6.61 8.15 -15.32
CA TYR A 124 5.29 7.58 -15.08
C TYR A 124 4.50 8.37 -14.04
N THR A 125 5.11 8.70 -12.91
CA THR A 125 4.44 9.44 -11.84
C THR A 125 4.22 10.92 -12.19
N SER A 126 5.03 11.51 -13.07
CA SER A 126 4.76 12.85 -13.61
C SER A 126 3.48 12.89 -14.45
N LEU A 127 3.14 11.80 -15.14
CA LEU A 127 1.93 11.64 -15.91
C LEU A 127 0.71 11.29 -15.04
N THR A 128 0.88 10.32 -14.14
CA THR A 128 -0.23 9.73 -13.37
C THR A 128 -0.43 10.36 -11.99
N GLY A 129 0.53 11.14 -11.52
CA GLY A 129 0.60 11.73 -10.19
C GLY A 129 1.45 10.91 -9.21
N THR A 130 1.95 11.58 -8.19
CA THR A 130 2.75 10.98 -7.11
C THR A 130 1.88 10.60 -5.92
N THR A 131 2.38 9.72 -5.06
CA THR A 131 1.81 9.47 -3.73
C THR A 131 2.01 10.73 -2.87
N PRO A 132 0.94 11.31 -2.29
CA PRO A 132 1.06 12.51 -1.47
C PRO A 132 1.76 12.23 -0.14
N LEU A 133 2.32 13.28 0.46
CA LEU A 133 2.78 13.21 1.85
C LEU A 133 1.58 13.11 2.78
N TYR A 134 1.43 11.98 3.46
CA TYR A 134 0.36 11.78 4.45
C TYR A 134 0.72 12.40 5.80
N GLN A 135 -0.25 12.45 6.70
CA GLN A 135 -0.01 12.79 8.10
C GLN A 135 0.97 11.77 8.73
N ARG A 136 1.87 12.21 9.60
CA ARG A 136 2.97 11.37 10.11
C ARG A 136 2.49 10.10 10.83
N TRP A 137 1.35 10.15 11.52
CA TRP A 137 0.79 9.00 12.23
C TRP A 137 0.43 7.82 11.31
N ILE A 138 0.21 8.06 10.00
CA ILE A 138 -0.05 7.00 9.01
C ILE A 138 1.16 6.06 8.84
N TYR A 139 2.36 6.56 9.10
CA TYR A 139 3.58 5.74 9.03
C TYR A 139 3.86 5.00 10.35
N GLY A 140 3.03 5.15 11.38
CA GLY A 140 3.08 4.42 12.63
C GLY A 140 2.64 2.96 12.51
N SER A 141 2.36 2.34 13.65
CA SER A 141 1.84 0.98 13.72
C SER A 141 0.31 0.99 13.79
N HIS A 142 -0.32 0.16 12.99
CA HIS A 142 -1.77 0.00 12.90
C HIS A 142 -2.18 -1.38 13.39
N GLN A 143 -3.25 -1.44 14.17
CA GLN A 143 -3.88 -2.68 14.62
C GLN A 143 -5.29 -2.78 14.06
N SER A 144 -5.65 -3.96 13.60
CA SER A 144 -6.95 -4.26 13.00
C SER A 144 -7.33 -5.72 13.22
N ARG A 145 -8.61 -5.99 13.23
CA ARG A 145 -9.19 -7.34 13.11
C ARG A 145 -10.64 -7.25 12.63
N TRP A 146 -11.04 -8.17 11.81
CA TRP A 146 -12.46 -8.46 11.57
C TRP A 146 -12.93 -9.49 12.59
N GLY A 147 -13.64 -9.08 13.69
CA GLY A 147 -13.92 -7.69 14.09
C GLY A 147 -13.56 -7.47 15.55
N TYR A 148 -13.37 -6.18 15.84
CA TYR A 148 -13.51 -5.69 17.20
C TYR A 148 -14.96 -5.25 17.36
N TYR A 149 -15.75 -6.00 18.14
CA TYR A 149 -17.21 -5.94 18.08
C TYR A 149 -17.85 -4.86 18.95
N THR A 150 -17.09 -4.23 19.86
CA THR A 150 -17.60 -3.19 20.75
C THR A 150 -16.58 -2.08 20.96
N GLN A 151 -17.07 -0.88 21.31
CA GLN A 151 -16.18 0.22 21.65
C GLN A 151 -15.28 -0.07 22.87
N ASP A 152 -15.76 -0.88 23.84
CA ASP A 152 -14.95 -1.26 25.00
C ASP A 152 -13.79 -2.17 24.59
N GLU A 153 -14.03 -3.12 23.67
CA GLU A 153 -12.97 -3.97 23.12
C GLU A 153 -11.89 -3.14 22.40
N VAL A 154 -12.29 -2.12 21.63
CA VAL A 154 -11.34 -1.20 20.96
C VAL A 154 -10.47 -0.45 22.00
N LEU A 155 -11.06 0.00 23.10
CA LEU A 155 -10.32 0.64 24.20
C LEU A 155 -9.35 -0.34 24.86
N ASP A 156 -9.80 -1.57 25.15
CA ASP A 156 -8.96 -2.62 25.76
C ASP A 156 -7.73 -2.94 24.90
N ILE A 157 -7.88 -2.95 23.57
CA ILE A 157 -6.76 -3.12 22.62
C ILE A 157 -5.76 -1.97 22.77
N ALA A 158 -6.22 -0.71 22.80
CA ALA A 158 -5.34 0.45 22.96
C ALA A 158 -4.62 0.43 24.32
N ASP A 159 -5.33 0.08 25.39
CA ASP A 159 -4.76 -0.03 26.74
C ASP A 159 -3.69 -1.13 26.79
N LYS A 160 -3.88 -2.27 26.12
CA LYS A 160 -2.89 -3.34 26.03
C LYS A 160 -1.61 -2.92 25.32
N PHE A 161 -1.69 -2.17 24.22
CA PHE A 161 -0.49 -1.61 23.57
C PHE A 161 0.29 -0.72 24.53
N ARG A 162 -0.38 0.11 25.32
CA ARG A 162 0.26 1.00 26.31
C ARG A 162 0.85 0.23 27.50
N GLU A 163 0.11 -0.76 28.03
CA GLU A 163 0.57 -1.63 29.13
C GLU A 163 1.84 -2.41 28.74
N LEU A 164 1.91 -2.90 27.51
CA LEU A 164 3.03 -3.72 27.03
C LEU A 164 4.16 -2.89 26.39
N ASP A 165 4.07 -1.57 26.43
CA ASP A 165 5.07 -0.66 25.87
C ASP A 165 5.37 -0.97 24.37
N ILE A 166 4.30 -1.29 23.61
CA ILE A 166 4.36 -1.46 22.15
C ILE A 166 3.77 -0.21 21.52
N PRO A 167 4.53 0.54 20.71
CA PRO A 167 4.02 1.72 20.02
C PRO A 167 2.86 1.40 19.07
N CYS A 168 1.83 2.27 19.05
CA CYS A 168 0.67 2.13 18.19
C CYS A 168 0.03 3.50 17.94
N ASP A 169 -0.28 3.82 16.68
CA ASP A 169 -0.93 5.07 16.29
C ASP A 169 -2.39 4.89 15.88
N VAL A 170 -2.78 3.69 15.42
CA VAL A 170 -4.08 3.50 14.77
C VAL A 170 -4.73 2.19 15.17
N ILE A 171 -6.03 2.25 15.43
CA ILE A 171 -6.90 1.06 15.42
C ILE A 171 -7.93 1.22 14.30
N HIS A 172 -8.12 0.14 13.53
CA HIS A 172 -9.14 0.08 12.49
C HIS A 172 -10.40 -0.57 13.02
N MET A 173 -11.56 0.02 12.71
CA MET A 173 -12.86 -0.59 12.89
C MET A 173 -13.29 -1.23 11.57
N ASP A 174 -13.46 -2.55 11.58
CA ASP A 174 -14.02 -3.34 10.49
C ASP A 174 -15.55 -3.25 10.47
N ILE A 175 -16.24 -3.89 9.52
CA ILE A 175 -17.67 -3.72 9.19
C ILE A 175 -18.65 -3.79 10.37
N ASP A 176 -18.28 -4.43 11.48
CA ASP A 176 -19.15 -4.68 12.63
C ASP A 176 -19.52 -3.45 13.48
N TYR A 177 -18.86 -2.29 13.23
CA TYR A 177 -19.27 -1.03 13.86
C TYR A 177 -20.56 -0.45 13.25
N MET A 178 -20.88 -0.85 12.02
CA MET A 178 -22.03 -0.32 11.27
C MET A 178 -23.34 -0.91 11.75
N ASN A 179 -24.41 -0.13 11.66
CA ASN A 179 -25.77 -0.61 11.92
C ASN A 179 -26.24 -1.54 10.79
N GLY A 180 -26.11 -2.86 11.01
CA GLY A 180 -26.45 -3.87 10.03
C GLY A 180 -25.71 -3.71 8.71
N TYR A 181 -24.42 -3.38 8.78
CA TYR A 181 -23.49 -3.18 7.66
C TYR A 181 -23.88 -2.06 6.68
N ARG A 182 -24.73 -1.10 7.11
CA ARG A 182 -25.05 0.10 6.34
C ARG A 182 -23.93 1.12 6.47
N VAL A 183 -23.29 1.50 5.37
CA VAL A 183 -22.20 2.47 5.36
C VAL A 183 -22.64 3.84 5.91
N PHE A 184 -21.72 4.57 6.52
CA PHE A 184 -21.99 5.85 7.20
C PHE A 184 -22.99 5.78 8.35
N THR A 185 -23.13 4.62 9.01
CA THR A 185 -23.94 4.44 10.22
C THR A 185 -23.12 3.77 11.32
N PHE A 186 -23.59 3.90 12.55
CA PHE A 186 -23.00 3.22 13.72
C PHE A 186 -24.07 2.34 14.39
N ASP A 187 -23.65 1.22 14.97
CA ASP A 187 -24.51 0.36 15.79
C ASP A 187 -24.60 0.94 17.21
N ASP A 188 -25.74 1.54 17.56
CA ASP A 188 -25.95 2.21 18.85
C ASP A 188 -25.78 1.30 20.08
N LYS A 189 -25.82 -0.02 19.92
CA LYS A 189 -25.63 -0.97 21.03
C LYS A 189 -24.18 -1.33 21.23
N LYS A 190 -23.44 -1.50 20.13
CA LYS A 190 -22.04 -1.92 20.13
C LYS A 190 -21.10 -0.72 20.27
N PHE A 191 -21.46 0.39 19.62
CA PHE A 191 -20.70 1.63 19.56
C PHE A 191 -21.61 2.83 19.91
N PRO A 192 -22.11 2.92 21.17
CA PRO A 192 -23.07 3.95 21.58
C PRO A 192 -22.50 5.36 21.61
N ASP A 193 -21.18 5.52 21.68
CA ASP A 193 -20.50 6.83 21.76
C ASP A 193 -19.13 6.76 21.05
N VAL A 194 -19.15 6.74 19.73
CA VAL A 194 -17.91 6.69 18.91
C VAL A 194 -17.07 7.95 19.09
N LYS A 195 -17.69 9.12 19.29
CA LYS A 195 -16.97 10.35 19.55
C LYS A 195 -16.21 10.28 20.87
N GLY A 196 -16.85 9.87 21.95
CA GLY A 196 -16.20 9.68 23.23
C GLY A 196 -15.15 8.55 23.20
N LEU A 197 -15.34 7.51 22.37
CA LEU A 197 -14.32 6.51 22.09
C LEU A 197 -13.09 7.16 21.46
N SER A 198 -13.27 7.95 20.39
CA SER A 198 -12.19 8.63 19.69
C SER A 198 -11.40 9.59 20.62
N GLU A 199 -12.09 10.36 21.47
CA GLU A 199 -11.47 11.24 22.45
C GLU A 199 -10.61 10.45 23.46
N LYS A 200 -11.12 9.33 24.00
CA LYS A 200 -10.36 8.45 24.89
C LYS A 200 -9.15 7.80 24.23
N LEU A 201 -9.24 7.47 22.94
CA LEU A 201 -8.13 6.93 22.16
C LEU A 201 -7.08 8.01 21.89
N ALA A 202 -7.49 9.25 21.61
CA ALA A 202 -6.60 10.38 21.43
C ALA A 202 -5.76 10.65 22.70
N ASP A 203 -6.34 10.51 23.91
CA ASP A 203 -5.58 10.59 25.18
C ASP A 203 -4.47 9.52 25.28
N ARG A 204 -4.57 8.47 24.49
CA ARG A 204 -3.58 7.40 24.36
C ARG A 204 -2.66 7.58 23.15
N GLY A 205 -2.80 8.66 22.36
CA GLY A 205 -2.09 8.87 21.11
C GLY A 205 -2.50 7.90 20.02
N VAL A 206 -3.76 7.43 20.02
CA VAL A 206 -4.31 6.47 19.03
C VAL A 206 -5.44 7.12 18.27
N LYS A 207 -5.48 6.93 16.95
CA LYS A 207 -6.50 7.42 16.04
C LYS A 207 -7.37 6.26 15.52
N LEU A 208 -8.58 6.57 15.07
CA LEU A 208 -9.50 5.61 14.47
C LEU A 208 -9.54 5.75 12.94
N ILE A 209 -9.50 4.61 12.27
CA ILE A 209 -9.87 4.47 10.86
C ILE A 209 -11.09 3.55 10.79
N SER A 210 -12.08 3.87 9.96
CA SER A 210 -13.23 3.01 9.72
C SER A 210 -13.30 2.52 8.29
N ILE A 211 -13.75 1.27 8.12
CA ILE A 211 -14.03 0.67 6.81
C ILE A 211 -15.33 1.22 6.24
N ILE A 212 -15.43 1.37 4.93
CA ILE A 212 -16.67 1.54 4.18
C ILE A 212 -16.60 0.73 2.88
N ASP A 213 -17.71 0.11 2.52
CA ASP A 213 -17.87 -0.64 1.28
C ASP A 213 -18.73 0.14 0.28
N PRO A 214 -18.68 -0.14 -1.02
CA PRO A 214 -19.50 0.56 -2.00
C PRO A 214 -20.98 0.12 -2.01
N GLY A 215 -21.29 -1.08 -1.51
CA GLY A 215 -22.63 -1.64 -1.55
C GLY A 215 -23.62 -0.94 -0.61
N VAL A 216 -24.57 -0.20 -1.17
CA VAL A 216 -25.63 0.49 -0.42
C VAL A 216 -26.82 -0.45 -0.26
N LYS A 217 -27.19 -0.76 1.00
CA LYS A 217 -28.35 -1.63 1.28
C LYS A 217 -29.62 -1.09 0.64
N LYS A 218 -30.35 -1.95 -0.07
CA LYS A 218 -31.71 -1.66 -0.53
C LYS A 218 -32.66 -1.62 0.66
N ASP A 219 -32.99 -0.42 1.13
CA ASP A 219 -33.84 -0.20 2.33
C ASP A 219 -34.45 1.20 2.24
N GLU A 220 -35.75 1.27 2.12
CA GLU A 220 -36.51 2.52 1.97
C GLU A 220 -36.40 3.47 3.17
N ASP A 221 -36.04 2.97 4.35
CA ASP A 221 -35.79 3.77 5.55
C ASP A 221 -34.30 4.23 5.67
N TYR A 222 -33.42 3.75 4.80
CA TYR A 222 -32.00 4.08 4.82
C TYR A 222 -31.68 5.31 3.96
N PHE A 223 -31.14 6.35 4.56
CA PHE A 223 -30.93 7.64 3.91
C PHE A 223 -30.06 7.55 2.65
N MET A 224 -28.99 6.71 2.64
CA MET A 224 -28.14 6.54 1.46
C MET A 224 -28.90 5.95 0.28
N TYR A 225 -29.79 4.98 0.53
CA TYR A 225 -30.62 4.40 -0.52
C TYR A 225 -31.65 5.42 -1.05
N LYS A 226 -32.38 6.11 -0.14
CA LYS A 226 -33.36 7.14 -0.53
C LYS A 226 -32.75 8.26 -1.38
N GLU A 227 -31.70 8.89 -0.87
CA GLU A 227 -31.03 9.98 -1.56
C GLU A 227 -30.45 9.51 -2.90
N GLY A 228 -29.82 8.32 -2.91
CA GLY A 228 -29.26 7.73 -4.12
C GLY A 228 -30.30 7.44 -5.20
N MET A 229 -31.47 6.95 -4.83
CA MET A 229 -32.60 6.76 -5.75
C MET A 229 -33.15 8.10 -6.29
N GLU A 230 -33.28 9.12 -5.44
CA GLU A 230 -33.76 10.44 -5.83
C GLU A 230 -32.85 11.16 -6.84
N MET A 231 -31.52 10.91 -6.75
CA MET A 231 -30.52 11.54 -7.63
C MET A 231 -29.99 10.66 -8.75
N ASP A 232 -30.55 9.48 -8.94
CA ASP A 232 -30.09 8.49 -9.93
C ASP A 232 -28.60 8.14 -9.74
N ALA A 233 -28.24 7.79 -8.50
CA ALA A 233 -26.85 7.56 -8.12
C ALA A 233 -26.32 6.17 -8.46
N PHE A 234 -27.17 5.20 -8.76
CA PHE A 234 -26.78 3.79 -8.85
C PHE A 234 -26.60 3.32 -10.30
N ALA A 235 -25.83 2.23 -10.46
CA ALA A 235 -25.68 1.52 -11.72
C ALA A 235 -27.02 0.86 -12.14
N HIS A 236 -27.21 0.68 -13.45
CA HIS A 236 -28.44 0.14 -14.02
C HIS A 236 -28.21 -1.16 -14.80
N ASP A 237 -29.22 -1.99 -14.85
CA ASP A 237 -29.32 -3.08 -15.82
C ASP A 237 -29.60 -2.52 -17.23
N THR A 238 -29.42 -3.37 -18.25
CA THR A 238 -29.64 -2.97 -19.65
C THR A 238 -31.09 -2.58 -19.98
N ASP A 239 -32.04 -2.96 -19.15
CA ASP A 239 -33.46 -2.59 -19.26
C ASP A 239 -33.78 -1.24 -18.58
N GLY A 240 -32.78 -0.62 -17.94
CA GLY A 240 -32.91 0.64 -17.24
C GLY A 240 -33.36 0.54 -15.78
N SER A 241 -33.58 -0.66 -15.25
CA SER A 241 -33.79 -0.84 -13.81
C SER A 241 -32.47 -0.68 -13.05
N VAL A 242 -32.54 -0.30 -11.77
CA VAL A 242 -31.35 -0.24 -10.91
C VAL A 242 -30.79 -1.64 -10.72
N TYR A 243 -29.49 -1.82 -10.94
CA TYR A 243 -28.80 -3.08 -10.74
C TYR A 243 -28.74 -3.44 -9.25
N GLU A 244 -29.06 -4.69 -8.94
CA GLU A 244 -29.05 -5.23 -7.58
C GLU A 244 -28.18 -6.49 -7.47
N ASN A 245 -27.41 -6.59 -6.39
CA ASN A 245 -26.68 -7.80 -6.02
C ASN A 245 -26.68 -7.91 -4.49
N ALA A 246 -25.92 -8.83 -3.91
CA ALA A 246 -25.77 -8.96 -2.46
C ALA A 246 -24.34 -8.71 -2.02
N VAL A 247 -24.19 -7.99 -0.91
CA VAL A 247 -22.97 -7.84 -0.12
C VAL A 247 -23.32 -7.95 1.36
N TRP A 248 -22.47 -7.52 2.28
CA TRP A 248 -22.67 -7.70 3.73
C TRP A 248 -24.06 -7.33 4.26
N PRO A 249 -24.69 -6.20 3.90
CA PRO A 249 -26.04 -5.87 4.38
C PRO A 249 -27.15 -6.66 3.69
N GLY A 250 -26.85 -7.59 2.79
CA GLY A 250 -27.82 -8.32 1.96
C GLY A 250 -28.03 -7.65 0.60
N THR A 251 -29.28 -7.61 0.10
CA THR A 251 -29.58 -6.97 -1.19
C THR A 251 -29.12 -5.51 -1.19
N SER A 252 -28.31 -5.16 -2.15
CA SER A 252 -27.63 -3.86 -2.25
C SER A 252 -27.61 -3.36 -3.68
N VAL A 253 -27.43 -2.04 -3.82
CA VAL A 253 -27.22 -1.31 -5.06
C VAL A 253 -25.83 -0.69 -5.05
N PHE A 254 -25.27 -0.40 -6.23
CA PHE A 254 -23.88 0.04 -6.38
C PHE A 254 -23.82 1.46 -6.94
N PRO A 255 -23.22 2.43 -6.22
CA PRO A 255 -23.10 3.80 -6.71
C PRO A 255 -22.29 3.87 -8.01
N ASP A 256 -22.77 4.69 -8.93
CA ASP A 256 -22.04 5.03 -10.16
C ASP A 256 -21.02 6.14 -9.86
N PHE A 257 -19.86 5.75 -9.33
CA PHE A 257 -18.77 6.71 -9.05
C PHE A 257 -18.18 7.36 -10.30
N THR A 258 -18.58 6.96 -11.50
CA THR A 258 -18.17 7.66 -12.73
C THR A 258 -18.86 9.02 -12.86
N LYS A 259 -20.06 9.20 -12.24
CA LYS A 259 -20.77 10.47 -12.15
C LYS A 259 -20.11 11.41 -11.12
N GLN A 260 -19.78 12.63 -11.50
CA GLN A 260 -19.23 13.64 -10.58
C GLN A 260 -20.18 13.96 -9.43
N SER A 261 -21.49 14.02 -9.70
CA SER A 261 -22.54 14.26 -8.70
C SER A 261 -22.54 13.18 -7.60
N VAL A 262 -22.38 11.92 -8.01
CA VAL A 262 -22.34 10.77 -7.10
C VAL A 262 -21.06 10.81 -6.25
N ARG A 263 -19.91 11.14 -6.83
CA ARG A 263 -18.67 11.32 -6.05
C ARG A 263 -18.81 12.45 -5.02
N SER A 264 -19.42 13.56 -5.39
CA SER A 264 -19.66 14.69 -4.47
C SER A 264 -20.59 14.30 -3.33
N TRP A 265 -21.69 13.62 -3.65
CA TRP A 265 -22.65 13.11 -2.66
C TRP A 265 -21.99 12.13 -1.69
N TRP A 266 -21.25 11.14 -2.20
CA TRP A 266 -20.51 10.17 -1.37
C TRP A 266 -19.47 10.86 -0.49
N GLY A 267 -18.69 11.77 -1.06
CA GLY A 267 -17.70 12.56 -0.34
C GLY A 267 -18.31 13.42 0.77
N ASP A 268 -19.50 13.99 0.57
CA ASP A 268 -20.18 14.77 1.61
C ASP A 268 -20.59 13.92 2.82
N LYS A 269 -20.81 12.60 2.65
CA LYS A 269 -21.11 11.69 3.76
C LYS A 269 -19.91 11.39 4.65
N THR A 270 -18.69 11.61 4.21
CA THR A 270 -17.50 11.48 5.07
C THR A 270 -17.58 12.37 6.31
N LYS A 271 -18.32 13.47 6.24
CA LYS A 271 -18.59 14.35 7.38
C LYS A 271 -19.20 13.61 8.57
N ILE A 272 -20.08 12.62 8.33
CA ILE A 272 -20.68 11.81 9.40
C ILE A 272 -19.59 11.09 10.19
N LEU A 273 -18.59 10.52 9.52
CA LEU A 273 -17.50 9.81 10.16
C LEU A 273 -16.55 10.78 10.89
N LEU A 274 -16.19 11.89 10.25
CA LEU A 274 -15.33 12.93 10.83
C LEU A 274 -15.90 13.56 12.10
N GLU A 275 -17.23 13.83 12.14
CA GLU A 275 -17.93 14.37 13.32
C GLU A 275 -17.89 13.41 14.51
N HIS A 276 -17.67 12.12 14.28
CA HIS A 276 -17.48 11.09 15.29
C HIS A 276 -15.99 10.81 15.59
N GLY A 277 -15.06 11.60 15.05
CA GLY A 277 -13.64 11.51 15.35
C GLY A 277 -12.86 10.47 14.56
N ILE A 278 -13.43 9.95 13.45
CA ILE A 278 -12.71 9.09 12.52
C ILE A 278 -11.68 9.92 11.77
N SER A 279 -10.42 9.47 11.76
CA SER A 279 -9.27 10.22 11.23
C SER A 279 -8.83 9.78 9.82
N GLY A 280 -9.37 8.68 9.30
CA GLY A 280 -9.09 8.16 7.98
C GLY A 280 -10.13 7.12 7.58
N ILE A 281 -10.19 6.78 6.31
CA ILE A 281 -11.21 5.86 5.78
C ILE A 281 -10.54 4.72 5.01
N TRP A 282 -11.03 3.51 5.23
CA TRP A 282 -10.63 2.30 4.54
C TRP A 282 -11.75 1.89 3.57
N ASN A 283 -11.48 1.94 2.25
CA ASN A 283 -12.37 1.48 1.20
C ASN A 283 -12.08 0.02 0.89
N ASP A 284 -13.06 -0.84 1.12
CA ASP A 284 -12.99 -2.27 0.85
C ASP A 284 -14.06 -2.71 -0.15
N MET A 285 -14.01 -3.94 -0.62
CA MET A 285 -14.98 -4.58 -1.53
C MET A 285 -15.22 -3.81 -2.85
N ASN A 286 -14.28 -3.00 -3.28
CA ASN A 286 -14.44 -2.03 -4.36
C ASN A 286 -13.78 -2.42 -5.70
N GLU A 287 -13.68 -3.71 -6.00
CA GLU A 287 -13.31 -4.28 -7.32
C GLU A 287 -14.34 -3.97 -8.43
N PRO A 288 -15.69 -3.97 -8.24
CA PRO A 288 -16.51 -4.22 -7.04
C PRO A 288 -16.79 -5.71 -6.80
N ALA A 289 -16.67 -6.14 -5.54
CA ALA A 289 -17.02 -7.49 -5.11
C ALA A 289 -18.52 -7.65 -4.83
N SER A 290 -19.05 -8.86 -5.01
CA SER A 290 -20.44 -9.20 -4.74
C SER A 290 -20.64 -10.71 -4.53
N PHE A 291 -21.69 -11.11 -3.76
CA PHE A 291 -21.83 -12.47 -3.26
C PHE A 291 -22.65 -13.40 -4.17
N ASN A 292 -23.51 -12.84 -5.01
CA ASN A 292 -24.31 -13.63 -5.97
C ASN A 292 -23.65 -13.70 -7.36
N GLY A 293 -22.34 -13.81 -7.40
CA GLY A 293 -21.51 -13.75 -8.60
C GLY A 293 -21.04 -12.33 -8.93
N PRO A 294 -20.06 -12.20 -9.85
CA PRO A 294 -19.54 -10.88 -10.24
C PRO A 294 -20.61 -10.04 -10.93
N LEU A 295 -20.43 -8.72 -10.92
CA LEU A 295 -21.28 -7.84 -11.71
C LEU A 295 -21.18 -8.23 -13.19
N PRO A 296 -22.32 -8.35 -13.92
CA PRO A 296 -22.31 -8.60 -15.36
C PRO A 296 -21.57 -7.51 -16.14
N ASP A 297 -20.90 -7.89 -17.22
CA ASP A 297 -20.11 -7.00 -18.08
C ASP A 297 -20.94 -5.85 -18.69
N ASP A 298 -22.23 -6.05 -18.85
CA ASP A 298 -23.17 -5.15 -19.50
C ASP A 298 -23.98 -4.25 -18.55
N VAL A 299 -23.73 -4.31 -17.24
CA VAL A 299 -24.29 -3.32 -16.28
C VAL A 299 -23.85 -1.91 -16.69
N GLN A 300 -24.76 -0.95 -16.68
CA GLN A 300 -24.57 0.38 -17.21
C GLN A 300 -24.16 1.39 -16.13
N PHE A 301 -23.12 2.14 -16.44
CA PHE A 301 -22.64 3.34 -15.73
C PHE A 301 -22.62 4.52 -16.71
N GLU A 302 -22.53 5.76 -16.22
CA GLU A 302 -22.44 6.95 -17.09
C GLU A 302 -21.24 6.88 -18.06
N TYR A 303 -20.10 6.36 -17.59
CA TYR A 303 -18.87 6.26 -18.41
C TYR A 303 -18.90 5.09 -19.43
N GLY A 304 -19.86 4.20 -19.32
CA GLY A 304 -20.04 3.02 -20.20
C GLY A 304 -20.45 1.76 -19.45
N ALA A 305 -20.42 0.62 -20.14
CA ALA A 305 -20.72 -0.67 -19.53
C ALA A 305 -19.67 -1.09 -18.50
N HIS A 306 -20.04 -1.99 -17.58
CA HIS A 306 -19.20 -2.49 -16.50
C HIS A 306 -17.84 -2.99 -16.99
N GLU A 307 -17.78 -3.70 -18.10
CA GLU A 307 -16.51 -4.18 -18.67
C GLU A 307 -15.47 -3.08 -18.94
N LYS A 308 -15.92 -1.81 -19.11
CA LYS A 308 -15.07 -0.63 -19.26
C LYS A 308 -14.76 0.02 -17.91
N VAL A 309 -15.66 -0.08 -16.95
CA VAL A 309 -15.61 0.63 -15.66
C VAL A 309 -14.96 -0.21 -14.57
N HIS A 310 -15.01 -1.53 -14.66
CA HIS A 310 -14.60 -2.47 -13.62
C HIS A 310 -13.25 -2.10 -12.97
N ASN A 311 -12.19 -2.01 -13.74
CA ASN A 311 -10.84 -1.74 -13.21
C ASN A 311 -10.67 -0.35 -12.59
N ILE A 312 -11.56 0.59 -12.91
CA ILE A 312 -11.51 1.97 -12.40
C ILE A 312 -12.59 2.29 -11.35
N TYR A 313 -13.44 1.35 -11.01
CA TYR A 313 -14.50 1.54 -10.03
C TYR A 313 -13.93 1.92 -8.67
N GLY A 314 -12.99 1.14 -8.14
CA GLY A 314 -12.29 1.42 -6.89
C GLY A 314 -11.48 2.71 -6.91
N HIS A 315 -10.88 3.06 -8.05
CA HIS A 315 -10.21 4.35 -8.24
C HIS A 315 -11.17 5.53 -8.01
N PHE A 316 -12.36 5.50 -8.61
CA PHE A 316 -13.33 6.58 -8.45
C PHE A 316 -13.96 6.62 -7.06
N MET A 317 -14.15 5.47 -6.40
CA MET A 317 -14.55 5.44 -5.00
C MET A 317 -13.49 6.07 -4.09
N ALA A 318 -12.21 5.69 -4.25
CA ALA A 318 -11.11 6.28 -3.48
C ALA A 318 -11.00 7.79 -3.71
N LYS A 319 -11.16 8.24 -4.97
CA LYS A 319 -11.20 9.67 -5.30
C LYS A 319 -12.36 10.39 -4.61
N ALA A 320 -13.56 9.82 -4.63
CA ALA A 320 -14.74 10.39 -3.96
C ALA A 320 -14.52 10.55 -2.45
N THR A 321 -13.96 9.50 -1.82
CA THR A 321 -13.64 9.50 -0.39
C THR A 321 -12.56 10.53 -0.05
N TYR A 322 -11.47 10.58 -0.84
CA TYR A 322 -10.38 11.55 -0.65
C TYR A 322 -10.85 12.99 -0.79
N GLU A 323 -11.60 13.30 -1.86
CA GLU A 323 -12.14 14.65 -2.11
C GLU A 323 -13.11 15.07 -0.99
N GLY A 324 -13.90 14.12 -0.46
CA GLY A 324 -14.77 14.35 0.68
C GLY A 324 -14.01 14.67 1.97
N LEU A 325 -12.99 13.90 2.30
CA LEU A 325 -12.12 14.16 3.45
C LEU A 325 -11.40 15.52 3.29
N ALA A 326 -10.82 15.80 2.14
CA ALA A 326 -10.14 17.06 1.87
C ALA A 326 -11.06 18.29 2.04
N LYS A 327 -12.34 18.15 1.69
CA LYS A 327 -13.35 19.19 1.85
C LYS A 327 -13.77 19.38 3.31
N ASN A 328 -13.90 18.29 4.06
CA ASN A 328 -14.62 18.27 5.34
C ASN A 328 -13.69 18.26 6.57
N ASP A 329 -12.38 17.95 6.45
CA ASP A 329 -11.45 17.73 7.57
C ASP A 329 -10.57 18.96 7.92
N GLY A 330 -11.05 20.15 7.63
CA GLY A 330 -10.41 21.40 8.14
C GLY A 330 -9.00 21.65 7.61
N GLY A 331 -8.61 21.13 6.45
CA GLY A 331 -7.30 21.34 5.84
C GLY A 331 -6.24 20.31 6.21
N LYS A 332 -6.59 19.27 6.93
CA LYS A 332 -5.71 18.12 7.17
C LYS A 332 -5.49 17.32 5.89
N ARG A 333 -4.36 16.63 5.82
CA ARG A 333 -4.03 15.72 4.72
C ARG A 333 -4.90 14.46 4.82
N PRO A 334 -5.78 14.17 3.84
CA PRO A 334 -6.65 13.01 3.90
C PRO A 334 -5.87 11.70 3.86
N PHE A 335 -6.40 10.68 4.54
CA PHE A 335 -5.92 9.32 4.36
C PHE A 335 -7.07 8.41 3.96
N VAL A 336 -6.92 7.77 2.81
CA VAL A 336 -7.77 6.72 2.29
C VAL A 336 -6.91 5.49 2.05
N LEU A 337 -7.30 4.36 2.62
CA LEU A 337 -6.76 3.05 2.30
C LEU A 337 -7.72 2.36 1.33
N THR A 338 -7.24 1.77 0.24
CA THR A 338 -8.12 1.10 -0.74
C THR A 338 -7.65 -0.30 -1.10
N ARG A 339 -8.59 -1.24 -1.28
CA ARG A 339 -8.27 -2.58 -1.78
C ARG A 339 -8.07 -2.58 -3.29
N ALA A 340 -9.06 -2.12 -4.04
CA ALA A 340 -8.95 -2.02 -5.49
C ALA A 340 -8.40 -0.68 -5.95
N ALA A 341 -7.53 -0.71 -6.97
CA ALA A 341 -6.89 0.48 -7.52
C ALA A 341 -6.58 0.32 -9.02
N TYR A 342 -6.37 1.46 -9.67
CA TYR A 342 -5.90 1.60 -11.05
C TYR A 342 -4.76 2.63 -11.11
N ALA A 343 -4.12 2.77 -12.28
CA ALA A 343 -3.11 3.82 -12.50
C ALA A 343 -3.64 5.21 -12.10
N GLY A 344 -2.87 5.98 -11.34
CA GLY A 344 -3.27 7.29 -10.84
C GLY A 344 -4.05 7.28 -9.51
N SER A 345 -4.41 6.09 -8.98
CA SER A 345 -5.05 6.00 -7.66
C SER A 345 -4.15 6.49 -6.54
N GLN A 346 -2.83 6.39 -6.69
CA GLN A 346 -1.85 6.85 -5.69
C GLN A 346 -2.00 8.31 -5.27
N LYS A 347 -2.63 9.15 -6.10
CA LYS A 347 -2.96 10.55 -5.74
C LYS A 347 -3.98 10.68 -4.63
N TYR A 348 -4.79 9.65 -4.43
CA TYR A 348 -5.96 9.67 -3.56
C TYR A 348 -5.88 8.69 -2.40
N CYS A 349 -5.05 7.66 -2.51
CA CYS A 349 -5.06 6.56 -1.54
C CYS A 349 -3.72 5.86 -1.40
N GLY A 350 -3.51 5.24 -0.23
CA GLY A 350 -2.63 4.11 -0.06
C GLY A 350 -3.36 2.80 -0.35
N GLY A 351 -2.63 1.67 -0.39
CA GLY A 351 -3.22 0.37 -0.66
C GLY A 351 -2.60 -0.75 0.20
N TRP A 352 -3.28 -1.88 0.26
CA TRP A 352 -2.69 -3.10 0.78
C TRP A 352 -2.90 -4.26 -0.21
N THR A 353 -2.21 -5.36 -0.01
CA THR A 353 -2.19 -6.48 -0.96
C THR A 353 -3.46 -7.35 -0.93
N GLY A 354 -4.51 -6.92 -0.20
CA GLY A 354 -5.75 -7.68 -0.02
C GLY A 354 -5.58 -8.82 0.99
N ASP A 355 -6.39 -9.88 0.83
CA ASP A 355 -6.59 -10.95 1.79
C ASP A 355 -5.49 -12.02 1.70
N ASN A 356 -4.30 -11.70 2.18
CA ASN A 356 -3.20 -12.66 2.30
C ASN A 356 -3.46 -13.67 3.43
N HIS A 357 -2.66 -14.72 3.50
CA HIS A 357 -2.82 -15.78 4.52
C HIS A 357 -1.61 -15.88 5.45
N SER A 358 -1.85 -16.43 6.65
CA SER A 358 -0.84 -16.75 7.67
C SER A 358 -0.01 -17.96 7.25
N ILE A 359 0.79 -17.82 6.18
CA ILE A 359 1.70 -18.83 5.65
C ILE A 359 3.03 -18.22 5.25
N TRP A 360 4.10 -18.99 5.36
CA TRP A 360 5.46 -18.54 5.08
C TRP A 360 5.66 -18.00 3.66
N ALA A 361 5.03 -18.63 2.66
CA ALA A 361 5.09 -18.17 1.28
C ALA A 361 4.57 -16.72 1.11
N HIS A 362 3.64 -16.29 1.97
CA HIS A 362 3.08 -14.95 1.89
C HIS A 362 3.96 -13.87 2.53
N ILE A 363 4.97 -14.23 3.34
CA ILE A 363 6.02 -13.27 3.73
C ILE A 363 6.84 -12.89 2.49
N ALA A 364 7.33 -13.89 1.73
CA ALA A 364 8.07 -13.64 0.50
C ALA A 364 7.22 -12.87 -0.52
N LEU A 365 6.00 -13.35 -0.78
CA LEU A 365 5.07 -12.71 -1.71
C LEU A 365 4.79 -11.24 -1.34
N SER A 366 4.66 -10.91 -0.05
CA SER A 366 4.41 -9.54 0.39
C SER A 366 5.55 -8.58 0.01
N LEU A 367 6.80 -9.03 0.09
CA LEU A 367 7.97 -8.22 -0.30
C LEU A 367 7.98 -7.96 -1.82
N GLU A 368 7.71 -9.00 -2.61
CA GLU A 368 7.62 -8.93 -4.06
C GLU A 368 6.51 -7.99 -4.53
N GLN A 369 5.32 -8.10 -3.91
CA GLN A 369 4.17 -7.26 -4.21
C GLN A 369 4.41 -5.80 -3.81
N VAL A 370 4.91 -5.54 -2.60
CA VAL A 370 5.21 -4.18 -2.12
C VAL A 370 6.24 -3.49 -3.01
N CYS A 371 7.31 -4.19 -3.40
CA CYS A 371 8.32 -3.65 -4.30
C CYS A 371 7.73 -3.31 -5.68
N ASN A 372 6.90 -4.19 -6.26
CA ASN A 372 6.26 -3.92 -7.55
C ASN A 372 5.18 -2.83 -7.48
N LEU A 373 4.39 -2.76 -6.41
CA LEU A 373 3.46 -1.65 -6.15
C LEU A 373 4.20 -0.31 -6.08
N SER A 374 5.31 -0.28 -5.33
CA SER A 374 6.12 0.92 -5.14
C SER A 374 6.66 1.46 -6.46
N VAL A 375 7.28 0.62 -7.31
CA VAL A 375 7.76 1.05 -8.64
C VAL A 375 6.63 1.29 -9.64
N SER A 376 5.41 0.87 -9.35
CA SER A 376 4.19 1.18 -10.11
C SER A 376 3.48 2.45 -9.61
N GLY A 377 4.14 3.26 -8.77
CA GLY A 377 3.66 4.56 -8.29
C GLY A 377 2.83 4.53 -7.01
N LEU A 378 2.36 3.37 -6.54
CA LEU A 378 1.62 3.23 -5.28
C LEU A 378 2.60 3.00 -4.11
N ALA A 379 3.34 4.05 -3.73
CA ALA A 379 4.41 3.95 -2.74
C ALA A 379 3.90 3.80 -1.29
N MET A 380 2.69 4.27 -0.96
CA MET A 380 2.04 4.01 0.32
C MET A 380 1.31 2.67 0.24
N CYS A 381 2.00 1.57 0.48
CA CYS A 381 1.44 0.23 0.41
C CYS A 381 2.03 -0.70 1.46
N GLY A 382 1.36 -1.82 1.70
CA GLY A 382 1.78 -2.90 2.61
C GLY A 382 0.94 -4.15 2.44
N SER A 383 1.17 -5.14 3.28
CA SER A 383 0.35 -6.35 3.40
C SER A 383 -0.16 -6.50 4.82
N ASP A 384 -1.17 -7.33 5.03
CA ASP A 384 -1.64 -7.62 6.38
C ASP A 384 -0.59 -8.45 7.13
N ILE A 385 0.01 -7.84 8.17
CA ILE A 385 1.04 -8.46 8.99
C ILE A 385 0.41 -9.61 9.78
N GLY A 386 1.05 -10.76 9.73
CA GLY A 386 0.57 -11.99 10.35
C GLY A 386 -0.32 -12.82 9.42
N GLY A 387 -0.82 -12.22 8.34
CA GLY A 387 -1.78 -12.80 7.40
C GLY A 387 -3.23 -12.57 7.83
N PHE A 388 -4.10 -12.25 6.87
CA PHE A 388 -5.54 -12.06 7.10
C PHE A 388 -6.24 -13.39 7.31
N GLY A 389 -6.10 -14.32 6.37
CA GLY A 389 -6.68 -15.66 6.45
C GLY A 389 -5.79 -16.65 7.19
N SER A 390 -6.37 -17.74 7.68
CA SER A 390 -5.69 -18.80 8.43
C SER A 390 -5.16 -18.38 9.81
N ASP A 391 -4.69 -19.37 10.58
CA ASP A 391 -4.17 -19.16 11.93
C ASP A 391 -2.65 -18.95 11.89
N THR A 392 -2.17 -17.80 12.37
CA THR A 392 -0.75 -17.56 12.50
C THR A 392 -0.11 -18.35 13.67
N THR A 393 1.21 -18.48 13.64
CA THR A 393 2.02 -19.01 14.74
C THR A 393 2.90 -17.93 15.34
N PRO A 394 3.43 -18.09 16.55
CA PRO A 394 4.32 -17.08 17.17
C PRO A 394 5.46 -16.67 16.26
N GLU A 395 6.24 -17.63 15.75
CA GLU A 395 7.38 -17.36 14.86
C GLU A 395 6.95 -16.67 13.57
N LEU A 396 5.89 -17.15 12.92
CA LEU A 396 5.38 -16.57 11.68
C LEU A 396 4.95 -15.13 11.88
N LEU A 397 4.24 -14.82 12.98
CA LEU A 397 3.83 -13.45 13.31
C LEU A 397 5.04 -12.52 13.47
N VAL A 398 6.04 -12.94 14.26
CA VAL A 398 7.25 -12.13 14.45
C VAL A 398 7.95 -11.86 13.12
N ARG A 399 8.14 -12.88 12.28
CA ARG A 399 8.80 -12.75 10.98
C ARG A 399 8.01 -11.88 9.99
N PHE A 400 6.67 -11.87 10.06
CA PHE A 400 5.86 -10.92 9.31
C PHE A 400 6.09 -9.47 9.79
N TYR A 401 6.14 -9.24 11.10
CA TYR A 401 6.48 -7.91 11.65
C TYR A 401 7.86 -7.44 11.19
N GLU A 402 8.86 -8.34 11.23
CA GLU A 402 10.22 -8.04 10.78
C GLU A 402 10.29 -7.76 9.28
N ALA A 403 9.57 -8.54 8.45
CA ALA A 403 9.53 -8.32 7.02
C ALA A 403 8.92 -6.96 6.66
N ALA A 404 7.91 -6.54 7.39
CA ALA A 404 7.20 -5.29 7.18
C ALA A 404 7.82 -4.08 7.91
N VAL A 405 8.90 -4.24 8.71
CA VAL A 405 9.39 -3.23 9.65
C VAL A 405 9.50 -1.82 9.09
N PHE A 406 9.91 -1.67 7.84
CA PHE A 406 10.04 -0.39 7.16
C PHE A 406 9.12 -0.23 5.94
N VAL A 407 8.20 -1.16 5.73
CA VAL A 407 7.15 -1.02 4.72
C VAL A 407 6.24 0.15 5.11
N PRO A 408 5.88 1.08 4.18
CA PRO A 408 5.17 2.30 4.52
C PRO A 408 3.85 2.09 5.24
N PHE A 409 2.97 1.23 4.73
CA PHE A 409 1.75 0.83 5.43
C PHE A 409 2.01 -0.42 6.28
N PHE A 410 1.87 -0.27 7.60
CA PHE A 410 2.28 -1.27 8.60
C PHE A 410 1.09 -1.61 9.52
N ARG A 411 0.30 -2.60 9.12
CA ARG A 411 -0.94 -3.00 9.80
C ARG A 411 -0.97 -4.50 10.11
N ASN A 412 -1.16 -4.87 11.38
CA ASN A 412 -1.59 -6.21 11.76
C ASN A 412 -3.10 -6.31 11.55
N HIS A 413 -3.55 -7.29 10.76
CA HIS A 413 -4.98 -7.50 10.47
C HIS A 413 -5.28 -8.99 10.25
N SER A 414 -6.41 -9.47 10.78
CA SER A 414 -6.83 -10.88 10.67
C SER A 414 -8.33 -11.03 10.52
N ALA A 415 -8.75 -12.11 9.86
CA ALA A 415 -10.15 -12.42 9.57
C ALA A 415 -10.92 -12.92 10.79
N MET A 416 -12.24 -12.77 10.73
CA MET A 416 -13.18 -13.43 11.63
C MET A 416 -13.00 -14.95 11.56
N GLY A 417 -13.08 -15.60 12.72
CA GLY A 417 -12.96 -17.07 12.83
C GLY A 417 -11.52 -17.58 12.84
N THR A 418 -10.50 -16.75 12.56
CA THR A 418 -9.10 -17.11 12.74
C THR A 418 -8.64 -16.85 14.17
N ARG A 419 -7.49 -17.42 14.56
CA ARG A 419 -6.83 -17.10 15.82
C ARG A 419 -6.59 -15.60 15.92
N ARG A 420 -6.85 -15.02 17.11
CA ARG A 420 -6.41 -13.66 17.40
C ARG A 420 -4.89 -13.58 17.33
N GLN A 421 -4.37 -12.51 16.74
CA GLN A 421 -2.94 -12.38 16.47
C GLN A 421 -2.32 -11.08 16.99
N GLU A 422 -3.01 -10.41 17.92
CA GLU A 422 -2.36 -9.38 18.71
C GLU A 422 -1.19 -10.01 19.48
N PRO A 423 -0.02 -9.37 19.63
CA PRO A 423 1.20 -10.01 20.19
C PRO A 423 1.01 -10.70 21.54
N TRP A 424 0.12 -10.18 22.39
CA TRP A 424 -0.19 -10.72 23.71
C TRP A 424 -1.10 -11.96 23.72
N GLN A 425 -1.51 -12.44 22.56
CA GLN A 425 -2.20 -13.73 22.43
C GLN A 425 -1.23 -14.91 22.48
N PHE A 426 0.07 -14.62 22.49
CA PHE A 426 1.16 -15.59 22.49
C PHE A 426 2.03 -15.44 23.74
N ASP A 427 3.26 -15.96 23.70
CA ASP A 427 4.19 -15.93 24.81
C ASP A 427 5.00 -14.61 24.92
N GLU A 428 5.70 -14.42 26.03
CA GLU A 428 6.53 -13.25 26.29
C GLU A 428 7.64 -13.08 25.23
N THR A 429 8.18 -14.15 24.68
CA THR A 429 9.19 -14.10 23.62
C THR A 429 8.63 -13.42 22.37
N THR A 430 7.41 -13.78 22.00
CA THR A 430 6.68 -13.14 20.87
C THR A 430 6.41 -11.66 21.14
N ILE A 431 5.93 -11.34 22.36
CA ILE A 431 5.67 -9.94 22.76
C ILE A 431 6.95 -9.12 22.67
N ASP A 432 8.06 -9.62 23.21
CA ASP A 432 9.35 -8.92 23.22
C ASP A 432 9.92 -8.71 21.82
N ALA A 433 9.86 -9.73 20.96
CA ALA A 433 10.34 -9.63 19.58
C ALA A 433 9.52 -8.62 18.77
N VAL A 434 8.18 -8.67 18.86
CA VAL A 434 7.31 -7.69 18.20
C VAL A 434 7.56 -6.28 18.75
N ARG A 435 7.68 -6.12 20.09
CA ARG A 435 7.98 -4.81 20.70
C ARG A 435 9.28 -4.22 20.17
N LYS A 436 10.35 -5.02 20.07
CA LYS A 436 11.65 -4.59 19.52
C LYS A 436 11.52 -4.16 18.06
N THR A 437 10.82 -4.94 17.25
CA THR A 437 10.60 -4.64 15.84
C THR A 437 9.79 -3.36 15.65
N VAL A 438 8.69 -3.18 16.40
CA VAL A 438 7.87 -1.96 16.32
C VAL A 438 8.67 -0.76 16.81
N LYS A 439 9.43 -0.86 17.90
CA LYS A 439 10.31 0.23 18.37
C LYS A 439 11.39 0.58 17.36
N LEU A 440 11.96 -0.40 16.66
CA LEU A 440 12.90 -0.15 15.56
C LEU A 440 12.23 0.67 14.45
N ARG A 441 10.99 0.32 14.05
CA ARG A 441 10.22 1.13 13.10
C ARG A 441 10.06 2.57 13.56
N TYR A 442 9.61 2.78 14.81
CA TYR A 442 9.37 4.13 15.34
C TYR A 442 10.64 4.97 15.40
N ARG A 443 11.77 4.34 15.64
CA ARG A 443 13.07 5.01 15.56
C ARG A 443 13.33 5.57 14.16
N PHE A 444 12.92 4.88 13.09
CA PHE A 444 13.12 5.28 11.69
C PHE A 444 11.97 6.12 11.09
N ILE A 445 10.91 6.41 11.82
CA ILE A 445 9.79 7.23 11.31
C ILE A 445 10.25 8.59 10.75
N PRO A 446 11.19 9.34 11.36
CA PRO A 446 11.68 10.58 10.74
C PRO A 446 12.26 10.36 9.35
N TYR A 447 13.06 9.31 9.17
CA TYR A 447 13.63 8.97 7.85
C TYR A 447 12.55 8.52 6.85
N ILE A 448 11.60 7.69 7.29
CA ILE A 448 10.45 7.27 6.45
C ILE A 448 9.64 8.50 5.99
N TYR A 449 9.45 9.46 6.88
CA TYR A 449 8.71 10.69 6.58
C TYR A 449 9.44 11.58 5.58
N ASP A 450 10.77 11.70 5.69
CA ASP A 450 11.59 12.41 4.70
C ASP A 450 11.51 11.74 3.33
N LEU A 451 11.58 10.39 3.27
CA LEU A 451 11.41 9.65 2.02
C LEU A 451 10.00 9.79 1.43
N ALA A 452 8.99 9.90 2.27
CA ALA A 452 7.62 10.16 1.81
C ALA A 452 7.48 11.56 1.20
N HIS A 453 8.16 12.56 1.76
CA HIS A 453 8.25 13.89 1.18
C HIS A 453 9.02 13.89 -0.15
N GLU A 454 10.13 13.14 -0.25
CA GLU A 454 10.82 12.90 -1.52
C GLU A 454 9.89 12.27 -2.55
N CYS A 455 9.13 11.24 -2.15
CA CYS A 455 8.17 10.54 -3.00
C CYS A 455 7.08 11.48 -3.56
N GLU A 456 6.51 12.35 -2.76
CA GLU A 456 5.54 13.36 -3.25
C GLU A 456 6.14 14.26 -4.32
N LYS A 457 7.40 14.63 -4.20
CA LYS A 457 8.08 15.54 -5.13
C LYS A 457 8.57 14.88 -6.40
N THR A 458 9.06 13.66 -6.32
CA THR A 458 9.84 13.03 -7.40
C THR A 458 9.21 11.74 -7.93
N GLY A 459 8.27 11.14 -7.19
CA GLY A 459 7.75 9.80 -7.45
C GLY A 459 8.68 8.67 -7.00
N ALA A 460 9.85 8.97 -6.42
CA ALA A 460 10.77 7.94 -5.93
C ALA A 460 10.12 7.09 -4.85
N PRO A 461 10.13 5.75 -4.94
CA PRO A 461 9.51 4.88 -3.94
C PRO A 461 10.19 5.00 -2.58
N ILE A 462 9.42 4.86 -1.50
CA ILE A 462 9.92 4.80 -0.12
C ILE A 462 10.66 3.47 0.10
N VAL A 463 10.01 2.35 -0.21
CA VAL A 463 10.60 1.01 -0.30
C VAL A 463 10.94 0.72 -1.75
N ARG A 464 12.15 0.22 -1.98
CA ARG A 464 12.71 0.02 -3.32
C ARG A 464 13.25 -1.40 -3.45
N PRO A 465 13.02 -2.10 -4.57
CA PRO A 465 13.78 -3.32 -4.85
C PRO A 465 15.26 -2.96 -5.07
N LEU A 466 16.19 -3.88 -4.77
CA LEU A 466 17.61 -3.62 -4.93
C LEU A 466 17.98 -3.15 -6.34
N VAL A 467 17.31 -3.70 -7.35
CA VAL A 467 17.52 -3.34 -8.77
C VAL A 467 17.20 -1.88 -9.09
N TYR A 468 16.36 -1.23 -8.30
CA TYR A 468 16.06 0.21 -8.45
C TYR A 468 17.29 1.07 -8.12
N GLU A 469 18.00 0.71 -7.05
CA GLU A 469 19.21 1.42 -6.58
C GLU A 469 20.51 0.97 -7.30
N TYR A 470 20.54 -0.29 -7.78
CA TYR A 470 21.72 -0.92 -8.39
C TYR A 470 21.38 -1.56 -9.75
N PRO A 471 20.87 -0.78 -10.75
CA PRO A 471 20.40 -1.34 -12.02
C PRO A 471 21.51 -1.98 -12.88
N ALA A 472 22.77 -1.59 -12.68
CA ALA A 472 23.92 -2.17 -13.36
C ALA A 472 24.37 -3.53 -12.81
N ASP A 473 23.96 -3.86 -11.59
CA ASP A 473 24.29 -5.14 -10.95
C ASP A 473 23.28 -6.22 -11.35
N LYS A 474 23.73 -7.16 -12.19
CA LYS A 474 22.85 -8.24 -12.68
C LYS A 474 22.40 -9.21 -11.59
N HIS A 475 23.14 -9.33 -10.48
CA HIS A 475 22.76 -10.23 -9.37
C HIS A 475 21.46 -9.78 -8.71
N VAL A 476 21.24 -8.47 -8.60
CA VAL A 476 20.03 -7.95 -7.91
C VAL A 476 18.76 -8.04 -8.73
N ARG A 477 18.83 -8.37 -10.04
CA ARG A 477 17.64 -8.43 -10.92
C ARG A 477 16.57 -9.43 -10.46
N ASN A 478 16.97 -10.48 -9.74
CA ASN A 478 16.08 -11.53 -9.27
C ASN A 478 16.05 -11.67 -7.74
N ILE A 479 16.69 -10.77 -7.00
CA ILE A 479 16.58 -10.76 -5.53
C ILE A 479 15.23 -10.16 -5.17
N SER A 480 14.37 -10.96 -4.55
CA SER A 480 12.99 -10.61 -4.18
C SER A 480 12.72 -10.68 -2.67
N ASP A 481 13.69 -11.12 -1.88
CA ASP A 481 13.62 -11.30 -0.44
C ASP A 481 14.47 -10.29 0.36
N GLU A 482 14.95 -9.26 -0.33
CA GLU A 482 15.64 -8.10 0.22
C GLU A 482 15.08 -6.82 -0.38
N TYR A 483 15.06 -5.73 0.38
CA TYR A 483 14.62 -4.44 -0.10
C TYR A 483 15.44 -3.29 0.49
N MET A 484 15.40 -2.14 -0.15
CA MET A 484 15.97 -0.88 0.33
C MET A 484 14.87 0.00 0.93
N LEU A 485 15.15 0.64 2.07
CA LEU A 485 14.43 1.81 2.55
C LEU A 485 15.22 3.04 2.12
N GLY A 486 14.67 3.78 1.15
CA GLY A 486 15.43 4.82 0.46
C GLY A 486 16.70 4.26 -0.16
N SER A 487 17.77 5.06 -0.21
CA SER A 487 19.05 4.67 -0.80
C SER A 487 20.08 4.16 0.23
N PHE A 488 19.76 4.18 1.54
CA PHE A 488 20.77 3.95 2.57
C PHE A 488 20.60 2.66 3.38
N VAL A 489 19.39 2.12 3.49
CA VAL A 489 19.09 1.01 4.42
C VAL A 489 18.66 -0.23 3.64
N LEU A 490 19.44 -1.30 3.73
CA LEU A 490 19.10 -2.61 3.19
C LEU A 490 18.50 -3.47 4.29
N VAL A 491 17.38 -4.12 3.99
CA VAL A 491 16.64 -4.99 4.90
C VAL A 491 16.51 -6.38 4.29
N ALA A 492 16.91 -7.39 5.06
CA ALA A 492 16.93 -8.78 4.61
C ALA A 492 16.18 -9.67 5.61
N PRO A 493 14.83 -9.71 5.57
CA PRO A 493 14.05 -10.48 6.54
C PRO A 493 14.15 -11.98 6.32
N VAL A 494 13.93 -12.74 7.38
CA VAL A 494 13.82 -14.21 7.31
C VAL A 494 12.44 -14.58 6.75
N ILE A 495 12.42 -15.39 5.70
CA ILE A 495 11.20 -15.81 5.00
C ILE A 495 10.92 -17.31 5.09
N ALA A 496 11.63 -18.03 5.96
CA ALA A 496 11.48 -19.47 6.13
C ALA A 496 11.53 -19.87 7.62
N PRO A 497 10.78 -20.91 8.02
CA PRO A 497 10.67 -21.31 9.43
C PRO A 497 11.98 -21.84 10.02
N GLY A 498 12.18 -21.62 11.32
CA GLY A 498 13.27 -22.20 12.11
C GLY A 498 14.66 -21.71 11.71
N LYS A 499 14.78 -20.53 11.10
CA LYS A 499 16.06 -19.95 10.68
C LYS A 499 16.51 -18.88 11.68
N GLU A 500 17.76 -18.98 12.10
CA GLU A 500 18.45 -18.00 12.94
C GLU A 500 19.61 -17.29 12.22
N ALA A 501 19.76 -17.56 10.92
CA ALA A 501 20.69 -16.88 10.02
C ALA A 501 20.18 -16.99 8.58
N ARG A 502 20.61 -16.06 7.71
CA ARG A 502 20.32 -16.10 6.27
C ARG A 502 21.48 -15.54 5.45
N GLU A 503 21.55 -15.96 4.20
CA GLU A 503 22.40 -15.29 3.21
C GLU A 503 21.78 -13.94 2.85
N VAL A 504 22.64 -12.90 2.73
CA VAL A 504 22.28 -11.56 2.33
C VAL A 504 23.24 -11.11 1.24
N TYR A 505 22.72 -10.63 0.12
CA TYR A 505 23.52 -10.00 -0.91
C TYR A 505 23.72 -8.53 -0.59
N LEU A 506 24.95 -8.12 -0.38
CA LEU A 506 25.30 -6.71 -0.25
C LEU A 506 25.80 -6.22 -1.62
N PRO A 507 25.08 -5.29 -2.30
CA PRO A 507 25.58 -4.68 -3.54
C PRO A 507 26.93 -3.97 -3.37
N ASP A 508 27.60 -3.66 -4.47
CA ASP A 508 28.93 -3.04 -4.44
C ASP A 508 28.97 -1.77 -3.57
N GLY A 509 30.08 -1.61 -2.84
CA GLY A 509 30.30 -0.55 -1.86
C GLY A 509 30.57 -1.10 -0.46
N ASP A 510 30.67 -0.20 0.52
CA ASP A 510 30.84 -0.56 1.93
C ASP A 510 29.51 -0.49 2.68
N TRP A 511 29.29 -1.46 3.56
CA TRP A 511 28.08 -1.61 4.37
C TRP A 511 28.42 -1.80 5.84
N TYR A 512 27.51 -1.42 6.72
CA TYR A 512 27.63 -1.59 8.17
C TYR A 512 26.41 -2.35 8.70
N ASP A 513 26.63 -3.42 9.49
CA ASP A 513 25.54 -4.01 10.27
C ASP A 513 25.00 -2.96 11.24
N TYR A 514 23.70 -2.71 11.20
CA TYR A 514 23.05 -1.68 12.01
C TYR A 514 23.20 -1.90 13.53
N TYR A 515 23.25 -3.16 13.97
CA TYR A 515 23.26 -3.49 15.39
C TYR A 515 24.67 -3.53 15.98
N THR A 516 25.62 -4.02 15.22
CA THR A 516 27.01 -4.22 15.70
C THR A 516 27.97 -3.12 15.27
N GLY A 517 27.64 -2.40 14.19
CA GLY A 517 28.55 -1.46 13.53
C GLY A 517 29.67 -2.14 12.74
N GLU A 518 29.64 -3.47 12.61
CA GLU A 518 30.63 -4.21 11.82
C GLU A 518 30.57 -3.82 10.35
N LYS A 519 31.74 -3.59 9.75
CA LYS A 519 31.87 -3.18 8.36
C LYS A 519 32.05 -4.37 7.43
N TYR A 520 31.29 -4.37 6.34
CA TYR A 520 31.36 -5.35 5.25
C TYR A 520 31.67 -4.68 3.93
N SER A 521 32.51 -5.31 3.09
CA SER A 521 32.63 -4.93 1.67
C SER A 521 31.54 -5.65 0.87
N GLY A 522 30.83 -4.92 0.02
CA GLY A 522 29.77 -5.45 -0.84
C GLY A 522 30.29 -6.17 -2.08
N GLY A 523 29.42 -6.33 -3.09
CA GLY A 523 29.62 -7.15 -4.28
C GLY A 523 29.59 -8.65 -3.98
N ARG A 524 28.99 -9.09 -2.87
CA ARG A 524 29.00 -10.51 -2.43
C ARG A 524 27.86 -10.86 -1.49
N TYR A 525 27.65 -12.16 -1.34
CA TYR A 525 26.83 -12.71 -0.26
C TYR A 525 27.61 -12.78 1.05
N ILE A 526 26.93 -12.54 2.14
CA ILE A 526 27.37 -12.75 3.52
C ILE A 526 26.36 -13.62 4.26
N LEU A 527 26.78 -14.27 5.33
CA LEU A 527 25.86 -14.91 6.27
C LEU A 527 25.58 -13.94 7.42
N ALA A 528 24.32 -13.55 7.57
CA ALA A 528 23.86 -12.65 8.62
C ALA A 528 23.14 -13.42 9.72
N ASP A 529 23.46 -13.14 10.98
CA ASP A 529 22.72 -13.66 12.14
C ASP A 529 21.32 -13.01 12.19
N ALA A 530 20.31 -13.84 12.39
CA ALA A 530 18.90 -13.44 12.41
C ALA A 530 18.11 -14.22 13.48
N PRO A 531 18.45 -14.09 14.77
CA PRO A 531 17.61 -14.65 15.84
C PRO A 531 16.20 -14.06 15.76
N LEU A 532 15.22 -14.66 16.44
CA LEU A 532 13.80 -14.33 16.29
C LEU A 532 13.45 -12.86 16.63
N ASP A 533 14.30 -12.14 17.32
CA ASP A 533 14.09 -10.75 17.74
C ASP A 533 14.95 -9.74 16.96
N LYS A 534 15.51 -10.17 15.81
CA LYS A 534 16.43 -9.35 15.02
C LYS A 534 16.24 -9.58 13.51
N VAL A 535 15.69 -8.59 12.82
CA VAL A 535 15.74 -8.55 11.37
C VAL A 535 17.11 -8.03 10.91
N PRO A 536 17.83 -8.69 9.98
CA PRO A 536 19.08 -8.17 9.43
C PRO A 536 18.87 -6.84 8.70
N VAL A 537 19.60 -5.83 9.14
CA VAL A 537 19.61 -4.46 8.58
C VAL A 537 21.04 -4.03 8.35
N PHE A 538 21.33 -3.58 7.13
CA PHE A 538 22.65 -3.06 6.74
C PHE A 538 22.53 -1.63 6.26
N ILE A 539 23.48 -0.80 6.69
CA ILE A 539 23.51 0.62 6.36
C ILE A 539 24.67 0.89 5.42
N LYS A 540 24.38 1.55 4.31
CA LYS A 540 25.37 1.93 3.30
C LYS A 540 26.36 2.96 3.85
N ALA A 541 27.63 2.86 3.49
CA ALA A 541 28.63 3.88 3.79
C ALA A 541 28.22 5.24 3.20
N GLY A 542 28.39 6.31 3.99
CA GLY A 542 27.94 7.65 3.63
C GLY A 542 26.48 7.93 3.99
N ALA A 543 25.77 7.00 4.65
CA ALA A 543 24.39 7.20 5.07
C ALA A 543 24.27 8.32 6.11
N ILE A 544 23.18 9.07 5.96
CA ILE A 544 22.74 10.14 6.86
C ILE A 544 21.26 9.89 7.12
N ILE A 545 20.92 9.45 8.33
CA ILE A 545 19.59 8.94 8.67
C ILE A 545 19.05 9.70 9.88
N PRO A 546 18.02 10.54 9.73
CA PRO A 546 17.30 11.09 10.87
C PRO A 546 16.53 9.99 11.61
N VAL A 547 16.75 9.90 12.93
CA VAL A 547 16.13 8.87 13.77
C VAL A 547 15.53 9.50 15.02
N ALA A 548 14.46 8.90 15.54
CA ALA A 548 13.87 9.31 16.79
C ALA A 548 14.48 8.53 17.96
N ASP A 549 14.83 9.26 19.02
CA ASP A 549 15.42 8.70 20.25
C ASP A 549 14.47 8.87 21.44
N GLY A 550 14.67 8.03 22.48
CA GLY A 550 13.90 8.07 23.72
C GLY A 550 12.67 7.16 23.72
N GLU A 551 11.78 7.38 24.68
CA GLU A 551 10.52 6.64 24.79
C GLU A 551 9.49 7.21 23.80
N ILE A 552 8.98 6.34 22.92
CA ILE A 552 8.02 6.68 21.89
C ILE A 552 6.89 5.65 21.92
N ARG A 553 5.67 6.12 22.20
CA ARG A 553 4.45 5.28 22.28
C ARG A 553 3.56 5.48 21.05
N SER A 554 3.66 6.67 20.44
CA SER A 554 3.01 7.04 19.19
C SER A 554 3.88 8.04 18.44
N THR A 555 3.56 8.32 17.18
CA THR A 555 4.29 9.34 16.41
C THR A 555 4.16 10.75 16.99
N GLU A 556 3.17 11.01 17.84
CA GLU A 556 3.01 12.29 18.54
C GLU A 556 4.17 12.55 19.52
N ASP A 557 4.78 11.48 20.06
CA ASP A 557 5.94 11.59 20.95
C ASP A 557 7.25 11.97 20.21
N ILE A 558 7.27 11.93 18.86
CA ILE A 558 8.44 12.28 18.05
C ILE A 558 8.48 13.79 17.86
N THR A 559 9.18 14.49 18.76
CA THR A 559 9.40 15.93 18.72
C THR A 559 10.80 16.23 18.15
N GLU A 560 11.06 17.46 17.72
CA GLU A 560 12.35 17.84 17.11
C GLU A 560 13.55 17.59 18.02
N ASP A 561 13.40 17.82 19.32
CA ASP A 561 14.45 17.59 20.34
C ASP A 561 14.77 16.10 20.55
N LYS A 562 13.91 15.19 20.06
CA LYS A 562 14.14 13.75 20.05
C LYS A 562 14.72 13.23 18.73
N ILE A 563 14.91 14.08 17.71
CA ILE A 563 15.48 13.65 16.43
C ILE A 563 16.99 13.84 16.45
N SER A 564 17.72 12.76 16.20
CA SER A 564 19.18 12.77 16.00
C SER A 564 19.53 12.31 14.58
N ILE A 565 20.73 12.66 14.14
CA ILE A 565 21.25 12.27 12.82
C ILE A 565 22.26 11.14 12.99
N LEU A 566 21.88 9.94 12.59
CA LEU A 566 22.75 8.78 12.55
C LEU A 566 23.59 8.83 11.27
N THR A 567 24.92 8.67 11.39
CA THR A 567 25.85 8.71 10.25
C THR A 567 26.74 7.49 10.23
N TYR A 568 27.10 7.05 9.01
CA TYR A 568 28.06 5.98 8.78
C TYR A 568 29.17 6.47 7.87
N PRO A 569 30.47 6.25 8.22
CA PRO A 569 31.60 6.82 7.51
C PRO A 569 31.54 6.60 6.00
N GLY A 570 31.75 7.67 5.22
CA GLY A 570 31.67 7.62 3.75
C GLY A 570 31.34 8.99 3.14
N LYS A 571 30.85 9.00 1.91
CA LYS A 571 30.40 10.23 1.24
C LYS A 571 28.92 10.13 0.93
N GLY A 572 28.15 11.14 1.34
CA GLY A 572 26.72 11.20 1.11
C GLY A 572 26.13 12.56 1.37
N SER A 573 24.88 12.73 0.94
CA SER A 573 24.05 13.90 1.19
C SER A 573 22.62 13.46 1.42
N PHE A 574 21.91 14.14 2.31
CA PHE A 574 20.52 13.89 2.61
C PHE A 574 19.82 15.17 3.08
N VAL A 575 18.56 15.34 2.69
CA VAL A 575 17.73 16.46 3.13
C VAL A 575 16.74 16.00 4.17
N HIS A 576 16.88 16.49 5.40
CA HIS A 576 15.89 16.30 6.45
C HIS A 576 14.81 17.39 6.34
N TYR A 577 13.55 16.96 6.37
CA TYR A 577 12.37 17.78 6.20
C TYR A 577 11.49 17.77 7.46
N GLN A 578 10.89 18.90 7.78
CA GLN A 578 9.99 19.08 8.94
C GLN A 578 8.84 19.99 8.57
N ASP A 579 7.62 19.58 8.91
CA ASP A 579 6.41 20.40 8.81
C ASP A 579 5.54 20.23 10.07
N ASP A 580 4.27 20.63 10.04
CA ASP A 580 3.33 20.42 11.14
C ASP A 580 2.87 18.96 11.30
N ASN A 581 3.29 18.06 10.42
CA ASN A 581 2.94 16.65 10.36
C ASN A 581 1.46 16.32 10.05
N GLU A 582 0.64 17.29 9.76
CA GLU A 582 -0.82 17.12 9.70
C GLU A 582 -1.47 17.81 8.49
N THR A 583 -1.13 19.08 8.21
CA THR A 583 -1.84 19.91 7.24
C THR A 583 -1.08 20.08 5.92
N PHE A 584 -1.72 20.76 4.96
CA PHE A 584 -1.07 21.17 3.72
C PHE A 584 -0.31 22.50 3.82
N ALA A 585 -0.15 23.10 5.02
CA ALA A 585 0.52 24.39 5.20
C ALA A 585 1.96 24.42 4.64
N TYR A 586 2.62 23.26 4.56
CA TYR A 586 3.94 23.15 3.93
C TYR A 586 3.94 23.58 2.45
N ARG A 587 2.83 23.44 1.71
CA ARG A 587 2.72 23.88 0.31
C ARG A 587 2.80 25.39 0.19
N ASP A 588 2.46 26.11 1.26
CA ASP A 588 2.54 27.57 1.39
C ASP A 588 3.84 28.01 2.09
N GLY A 589 4.81 27.10 2.27
CA GLY A 589 6.12 27.41 2.82
C GLY A 589 6.27 27.19 4.33
N ALA A 590 5.26 26.66 5.03
CA ALA A 590 5.34 26.34 6.46
C ALA A 590 6.06 24.99 6.68
N TYR A 591 7.37 24.96 6.41
CA TYR A 591 8.24 23.81 6.65
C TYR A 591 9.70 24.25 6.88
N ASN A 592 10.51 23.35 7.42
CA ASN A 592 11.96 23.47 7.45
C ASN A 592 12.59 22.41 6.57
N ALA A 593 13.73 22.71 5.94
CA ALA A 593 14.55 21.76 5.22
C ALA A 593 16.03 22.03 5.48
N VAL A 594 16.77 20.98 5.87
CA VAL A 594 18.19 21.03 6.17
C VAL A 594 18.90 19.96 5.36
N GLU A 595 19.83 20.39 4.51
CA GLU A 595 20.74 19.49 3.80
C GLU A 595 21.91 19.14 4.73
N TYR A 596 22.16 17.85 4.89
CA TYR A 596 23.34 17.31 5.55
C TYR A 596 24.26 16.72 4.49
N THR A 597 25.55 16.97 4.61
CA THR A 597 26.59 16.40 3.73
C THR A 597 27.65 15.72 4.60
N LEU A 598 28.01 14.49 4.26
CA LEU A 598 29.01 13.69 4.96
C LEU A 598 30.23 13.47 4.04
N ASP A 599 31.44 13.72 4.56
CA ASP A 599 32.73 13.37 3.92
C ASP A 599 33.64 12.70 4.96
N GLY A 600 33.82 11.39 4.85
CA GLY A 600 34.41 10.56 5.91
C GLY A 600 33.52 10.55 7.14
N ASP A 601 34.02 11.12 8.25
CA ASP A 601 33.27 11.28 9.52
C ASP A 601 32.80 12.74 9.74
N LYS A 602 33.09 13.64 8.79
CA LYS A 602 32.76 15.05 8.92
C LYS A 602 31.37 15.32 8.38
N LEU A 603 30.44 15.64 9.28
CA LEU A 603 29.08 16.04 8.94
C LEU A 603 28.99 17.56 8.86
N GLU A 604 28.50 18.09 7.76
CA GLU A 604 28.15 19.49 7.57
C GLU A 604 26.64 19.64 7.36
N LYS A 605 26.07 20.78 7.77
CA LYS A 605 24.67 21.08 7.56
C LYS A 605 24.49 22.45 6.91
N LYS A 606 23.50 22.55 6.04
CA LYS A 606 23.09 23.76 5.36
C LYS A 606 21.56 23.89 5.41
N VAL A 607 21.08 24.99 5.95
CA VAL A 607 19.64 25.28 5.93
C VAL A 607 19.24 25.66 4.51
N LEU A 608 18.34 24.89 3.92
CA LEU A 608 17.77 25.14 2.60
C LEU A 608 16.50 25.99 2.69
N HIS A 609 15.68 25.74 3.71
CA HIS A 609 14.44 26.48 3.96
C HIS A 609 14.17 26.56 5.47
N LYS A 610 13.62 27.69 5.91
CA LYS A 610 13.16 27.92 7.28
C LYS A 610 11.84 28.67 7.25
N GLY A 611 10.74 27.95 7.49
CA GLY A 611 9.37 28.46 7.44
C GLY A 611 8.51 28.12 8.66
N LEU A 612 9.07 27.36 9.62
CA LEU A 612 8.48 27.09 10.91
C LEU A 612 9.11 27.97 12.00
#